data_94d0eef54e1896f25577ea240affdbf9
#
_entry.id   94d0eef54e1896f25577ea240affdbf9
#
_cell.length_a   1.000
_cell.length_b   1.000
_cell.length_c   1.000
_cell.angle_alpha   90.00
_cell.angle_beta   90.00
_cell.angle_gamma   90.00
#
_symmetry.space_group_name_H-M   'P 1'
#
loop_
_entity.id
_entity.type
_entity.pdbx_description
1 polymer ?
#
loop_
_entity_poly.entity_id
_entity_poly.type
_entity_poly.pdbx_seq_one_letter_code
_entity_poly.pdbx_strand_id
1 'polypeptide(L)'
;MFNGATLLIALATSASLLRAPTPEPARGTGHRATQVKVTVLSTMLAGDPGRGIGEWGYSALVEVDGRTLLVDTGARPETVLRNAAELGIDLSTVTELVLTHHHDDHTGGLLTLRRELSKRNPAALSRVHVARGFFWPRSPFTGVGADPN
;
A
#
# COMPACT_ATOMS: atom_id res chain seq x y z
N MET A 1 -41.84 -49.52 -48.74
CA MET A 1 -41.83 -48.57 -47.62
C MET A 1 -40.40 -48.35 -47.22
N PHE A 2 -39.83 -47.21 -47.64
CA PHE A 2 -38.45 -46.85 -47.28
C PHE A 2 -38.49 -45.75 -46.27
N ASN A 3 -37.99 -46.01 -45.03
CA ASN A 3 -37.83 -45.03 -43.97
C ASN A 3 -36.49 -44.31 -44.17
N GLY A 4 -36.58 -43.05 -44.53
CA GLY A 4 -35.42 -42.17 -44.62
C GLY A 4 -35.05 -41.61 -43.24
N ALA A 5 -33.91 -41.98 -42.74
CA ALA A 5 -33.30 -41.40 -41.53
C ALA A 5 -32.54 -40.14 -41.91
N THR A 6 -33.03 -38.96 -41.47
CA THR A 6 -32.32 -37.68 -41.66
C THR A 6 -31.30 -37.52 -40.58
N LEU A 7 -29.99 -37.49 -40.99
CA LEU A 7 -28.87 -37.26 -40.08
C LEU A 7 -28.64 -35.72 -39.94
N LEU A 8 -28.94 -35.18 -38.77
CA LEU A 8 -28.61 -33.79 -38.41
C LEU A 8 -27.18 -33.74 -37.92
N ILE A 9 -26.28 -33.12 -38.71
CA ILE A 9 -24.91 -32.80 -38.29
C ILE A 9 -24.91 -31.41 -37.65
N ALA A 10 -24.75 -31.37 -36.34
CA ALA A 10 -24.55 -30.10 -35.59
C ALA A 10 -23.08 -29.67 -35.72
N LEU A 11 -22.81 -28.59 -36.45
CA LEU A 11 -21.52 -27.92 -36.44
C LEU A 11 -21.34 -27.12 -35.15
N ALA A 12 -20.50 -27.59 -34.25
CA ALA A 12 -20.07 -26.82 -33.10
C ALA A 12 -18.98 -25.83 -33.52
N THR A 13 -19.34 -24.55 -33.64
CA THR A 13 -18.36 -23.47 -33.85
C THR A 13 -17.72 -23.11 -32.53
N SER A 14 -16.46 -23.52 -32.33
CA SER A 14 -15.62 -23.12 -31.20
C SER A 14 -15.24 -21.64 -31.37
N ALA A 15 -15.89 -20.75 -30.63
CA ALA A 15 -15.47 -19.35 -30.52
C ALA A 15 -14.23 -19.28 -29.62
N SER A 16 -13.04 -19.19 -30.26
CA SER A 16 -11.82 -18.81 -29.55
C SER A 16 -11.96 -17.38 -29.03
N LEU A 17 -12.17 -17.24 -27.73
CA LEU A 17 -12.07 -15.95 -27.03
C LEU A 17 -10.61 -15.50 -27.11
N LEU A 18 -10.30 -14.63 -28.07
CA LEU A 18 -9.05 -13.88 -28.14
C LEU A 18 -8.98 -13.00 -26.87
N ARG A 19 -8.22 -13.47 -25.87
CA ARG A 19 -7.90 -12.68 -24.68
C ARG A 19 -7.07 -11.49 -25.14
N ALA A 20 -7.62 -10.27 -24.98
CA ALA A 20 -6.87 -9.05 -25.22
C ALA A 20 -5.56 -9.07 -24.45
N PRO A 21 -4.42 -8.69 -25.02
CA PRO A 21 -3.15 -8.63 -24.31
C PRO A 21 -3.31 -7.68 -23.12
N THR A 22 -2.92 -8.14 -21.95
CA THR A 22 -2.80 -7.28 -20.76
C THR A 22 -1.79 -6.20 -21.10
N PRO A 23 -2.10 -4.90 -20.95
CA PRO A 23 -1.13 -3.85 -21.23
C PRO A 23 0.08 -4.07 -20.32
N GLU A 24 1.24 -4.31 -20.94
CA GLU A 24 2.52 -4.32 -20.24
C GLU A 24 2.69 -2.94 -19.57
N PRO A 25 3.04 -2.87 -18.27
CA PRO A 25 3.29 -1.59 -17.64
C PRO A 25 4.36 -0.86 -18.44
N ALA A 26 4.07 0.36 -18.86
CA ALA A 26 4.99 1.19 -19.61
C ALA A 26 6.35 1.17 -18.89
N ARG A 27 7.37 0.62 -19.54
CA ARG A 27 8.76 0.75 -19.09
C ARG A 27 9.07 2.23 -19.15
N GLY A 28 8.94 2.91 -18.00
CA GLY A 28 9.38 4.28 -17.86
C GLY A 28 10.82 4.36 -18.37
N THR A 29 11.15 5.43 -19.04
CA THR A 29 12.53 5.77 -19.40
C THR A 29 13.30 5.87 -18.09
N GLY A 30 13.87 4.73 -17.66
CA GLY A 30 14.28 4.49 -16.30
C GLY A 30 15.47 5.37 -15.91
N HIS A 31 15.22 6.45 -15.21
CA HIS A 31 16.23 7.00 -14.33
C HIS A 31 16.48 5.98 -13.22
N ARG A 32 17.70 5.44 -13.17
CA ARG A 32 18.12 4.59 -12.06
C ARG A 32 18.36 5.49 -10.85
N ALA A 33 17.80 5.12 -9.71
CA ALA A 33 18.16 5.76 -8.45
C ALA A 33 19.66 5.55 -8.19
N THR A 34 20.33 6.62 -7.78
CA THR A 34 21.77 6.61 -7.44
C THR A 34 21.99 6.46 -5.95
N GLN A 35 21.04 6.95 -5.15
CA GLN A 35 21.07 6.85 -3.70
C GLN A 35 19.68 6.53 -3.17
N VAL A 36 19.60 5.50 -2.32
CA VAL A 36 18.37 5.13 -1.58
C VAL A 36 18.73 4.99 -0.11
N LYS A 37 17.97 5.65 0.77
CA LYS A 37 18.05 5.48 2.20
C LYS A 37 16.66 5.16 2.73
N VAL A 38 16.57 4.14 3.59
CA VAL A 38 15.33 3.75 4.26
C VAL A 38 15.56 3.84 5.77
N THR A 39 14.75 4.65 6.45
CA THR A 39 14.75 4.77 7.90
C THR A 39 13.44 4.23 8.44
N VAL A 40 13.50 3.12 9.17
CA VAL A 40 12.31 2.52 9.80
C VAL A 40 11.93 3.36 11.02
N LEU A 41 10.70 3.86 11.03
CA LEU A 41 10.15 4.73 12.10
C LEU A 41 9.19 3.99 13.02
N SER A 42 8.60 2.88 12.58
CA SER A 42 7.76 2.00 13.40
C SER A 42 7.96 0.56 12.98
N THR A 43 8.22 -0.30 13.95
CA THR A 43 8.34 -1.76 13.82
C THR A 43 8.19 -2.38 15.22
N MET A 44 8.08 -3.71 15.30
CA MET A 44 7.91 -4.44 16.55
C MET A 44 9.09 -4.28 17.53
N LEU A 45 10.26 -3.88 17.02
CA LEU A 45 11.47 -3.72 17.86
C LEU A 45 11.91 -2.26 17.85
N ALA A 46 12.22 -1.73 19.03
CA ALA A 46 12.99 -0.51 19.15
C ALA A 46 14.48 -0.85 18.96
N GLY A 47 15.18 -0.14 18.08
CA GLY A 47 16.61 -0.33 17.85
C GLY A 47 17.45 0.02 19.07
N ASP A 48 17.01 1.05 19.82
CA ASP A 48 17.52 1.43 21.13
C ASP A 48 16.34 1.44 22.12
N PRO A 49 16.24 0.46 23.03
CA PRO A 49 15.11 0.37 23.97
C PRO A 49 15.01 1.56 24.93
N GLY A 50 16.07 2.33 25.11
CA GLY A 50 16.07 3.54 25.95
C GLY A 50 15.52 4.79 25.22
N ARG A 51 15.39 4.76 23.91
CA ARG A 51 15.10 5.94 23.10
C ARG A 51 13.93 5.79 22.14
N GLY A 52 13.71 4.61 21.60
CA GLY A 52 12.66 4.34 20.62
C GLY A 52 11.45 3.64 21.20
N ILE A 53 10.34 3.66 20.46
CA ILE A 53 9.11 2.92 20.76
C ILE A 53 8.94 1.84 19.73
N GLY A 54 8.88 0.56 20.18
CA GLY A 54 8.43 -0.56 19.36
C GLY A 54 6.92 -0.74 19.48
N GLU A 55 6.29 -1.15 18.39
CA GLU A 55 4.86 -1.47 18.36
C GLU A 55 4.56 -2.51 17.29
N TRP A 56 3.41 -3.16 17.39
CA TRP A 56 2.88 -3.93 16.27
C TRP A 56 2.35 -2.96 15.21
N GLY A 57 3.22 -2.57 14.30
CA GLY A 57 2.92 -1.62 13.25
C GLY A 57 4.14 -1.35 12.39
N TYR A 58 3.93 -0.69 11.26
CA TYR A 58 5.01 -0.36 10.34
C TYR A 58 4.94 1.08 9.87
N SER A 59 6.09 1.72 9.81
CA SER A 59 6.30 2.98 9.07
C SER A 59 7.78 3.12 8.70
N ALA A 60 8.04 3.65 7.51
CA ALA A 60 9.39 3.96 7.06
C ALA A 60 9.44 5.26 6.26
N LEU A 61 10.47 6.06 6.50
CA LEU A 61 10.84 7.16 5.62
C LEU A 61 11.76 6.63 4.52
N VAL A 62 11.39 6.84 3.28
CA VAL A 62 12.18 6.46 2.11
C VAL A 62 12.69 7.72 1.43
N GLU A 63 14.00 7.81 1.26
CA GLU A 63 14.71 8.90 0.63
C GLU A 63 15.37 8.37 -0.65
N VAL A 64 15.05 8.95 -1.80
CA VAL A 64 15.58 8.55 -3.11
C VAL A 64 16.05 9.79 -3.85
N ASP A 65 17.35 9.93 -4.07
CA ASP A 65 17.95 11.05 -4.80
C ASP A 65 17.40 12.43 -4.37
N GLY A 66 17.27 12.63 -3.06
CA GLY A 66 16.78 13.87 -2.45
C GLY A 66 15.25 14.03 -2.40
N ARG A 67 14.49 13.07 -2.90
CA ARG A 67 13.03 13.01 -2.72
C ARG A 67 12.69 12.14 -1.51
N THR A 68 11.70 12.56 -0.75
CA THR A 68 11.23 11.84 0.43
C THR A 68 9.78 11.43 0.31
N LEU A 69 9.48 10.23 0.77
CA LEU A 69 8.11 9.77 0.95
C LEU A 69 8.00 8.96 2.25
N LEU A 70 6.86 9.03 2.92
CA LEU A 70 6.55 8.19 4.05
C LEU A 70 5.79 6.96 3.56
N VAL A 71 6.13 5.78 4.06
CA VAL A 71 5.41 4.53 3.82
C VAL A 71 4.77 4.10 5.11
N ASP A 72 3.45 3.99 5.14
CA ASP A 72 2.62 3.67 6.29
C ASP A 72 2.84 4.59 7.51
N THR A 73 2.02 4.46 8.54
CA THR A 73 1.98 5.43 9.64
C THR A 73 1.98 4.79 11.03
N GLY A 74 2.28 3.49 11.12
CA GLY A 74 2.27 2.76 12.38
C GLY A 74 0.88 2.49 12.93
N ALA A 75 0.84 1.83 14.10
CA ALA A 75 -0.39 1.43 14.77
C ALA A 75 -0.93 2.52 15.71
N ARG A 76 -0.04 3.17 16.46
CA ARG A 76 -0.45 4.15 17.47
C ARG A 76 -0.32 5.57 16.94
N PRO A 77 -1.18 6.49 17.40
CA PRO A 77 -1.19 7.85 16.89
C PRO A 77 0.14 8.59 16.95
N GLU A 78 0.98 8.32 17.94
CA GLU A 78 2.15 9.15 18.25
C GLU A 78 3.49 8.45 17.99
N THR A 79 3.52 7.13 17.75
CA THR A 79 4.77 6.37 17.68
C THR A 79 5.71 6.91 16.62
N VAL A 80 5.22 7.12 15.41
CA VAL A 80 6.05 7.60 14.29
C VAL A 80 6.58 9.02 14.54
N LEU A 81 5.75 9.92 15.12
CA LEU A 81 6.20 11.26 15.49
C LEU A 81 7.32 11.24 16.53
N ARG A 82 7.16 10.43 17.58
CA ARG A 82 8.13 10.33 18.65
C ARG A 82 9.44 9.71 18.18
N ASN A 83 9.36 8.62 17.41
CA ASN A 83 10.54 7.97 16.87
C ASN A 83 11.29 8.86 15.87
N ALA A 84 10.57 9.61 15.02
CA ALA A 84 11.18 10.58 14.13
C ALA A 84 11.91 11.70 14.92
N ALA A 85 11.29 12.22 15.99
CA ALA A 85 11.92 13.22 16.85
C ALA A 85 13.19 12.68 17.55
N GLU A 86 13.15 11.46 18.06
CA GLU A 86 14.33 10.78 18.66
C GLU A 86 15.49 10.63 17.67
N LEU A 87 15.16 10.40 16.39
CA LEU A 87 16.14 10.28 15.32
C LEU A 87 16.56 11.64 14.71
N GLY A 88 16.00 12.76 15.21
CA GLY A 88 16.25 14.10 14.65
C GLY A 88 15.70 14.30 13.24
N ILE A 89 14.65 13.56 12.86
CA ILE A 89 14.04 13.60 11.53
C ILE A 89 12.83 14.55 11.54
N ASP A 90 12.85 15.55 10.65
CA ASP A 90 11.73 16.45 10.44
C ASP A 90 10.80 15.94 9.32
N LEU A 91 9.70 15.30 9.72
CA LEU A 91 8.68 14.81 8.82
C LEU A 91 7.80 15.91 8.21
N SER A 92 7.87 17.17 8.68
CA SER A 92 7.05 18.25 8.12
C SER A 92 7.39 18.60 6.67
N THR A 93 8.58 18.22 6.20
CA THR A 93 9.02 18.42 4.81
C THR A 93 8.50 17.35 3.86
N VAL A 94 8.01 16.23 4.37
CA VAL A 94 7.50 15.08 3.58
C VAL A 94 6.09 15.38 3.12
N THR A 95 5.88 15.49 1.82
CA THR A 95 4.54 15.81 1.25
C THR A 95 3.80 14.58 0.75
N GLU A 96 4.49 13.47 0.53
CA GLU A 96 3.96 12.25 -0.05
C GLU A 96 3.91 11.11 0.96
N LEU A 97 2.80 10.37 0.97
CA LEU A 97 2.55 9.20 1.79
C LEU A 97 2.07 8.05 0.92
N VAL A 98 2.63 6.87 1.11
CA VAL A 98 2.10 5.62 0.56
C VAL A 98 1.46 4.84 1.70
N LEU A 99 0.20 4.44 1.55
CA LEU A 99 -0.44 3.47 2.44
C LEU A 99 -0.52 2.13 1.72
N THR A 100 0.16 1.12 2.26
CA THR A 100 0.28 -0.19 1.61
C THR A 100 -1.04 -0.93 1.63
N HIS A 101 -1.74 -0.91 2.76
CA HIS A 101 -3.05 -1.50 2.94
C HIS A 101 -3.80 -0.88 4.12
N HIS A 102 -5.06 -1.20 4.24
CA HIS A 102 -6.00 -0.57 5.18
C HIS A 102 -6.11 -1.38 6.50
N HIS A 103 -4.99 -1.67 7.17
CA HIS A 103 -4.98 -2.18 8.55
C HIS A 103 -4.57 -1.09 9.52
N ASP A 104 -5.06 -1.17 10.75
CA ASP A 104 -4.84 -0.14 11.77
C ASP A 104 -3.38 -0.01 12.16
N ASP A 105 -2.63 -1.10 12.11
CA ASP A 105 -1.19 -1.15 12.36
C ASP A 105 -0.33 -0.49 11.25
N HIS A 106 -0.96 -0.07 10.15
CA HIS A 106 -0.34 0.69 9.06
C HIS A 106 -0.94 2.10 8.88
N THR A 107 -2.15 2.34 9.40
CA THR A 107 -2.88 3.60 9.21
C THR A 107 -3.15 4.36 10.51
N GLY A 108 -2.86 3.78 11.68
CA GLY A 108 -3.25 4.33 12.99
C GLY A 108 -2.67 5.70 13.32
N GLY A 109 -1.46 6.00 12.83
CA GLY A 109 -0.83 7.30 13.02
C GLY A 109 -1.26 8.41 12.06
N LEU A 110 -1.98 8.07 10.97
CA LEU A 110 -2.24 8.99 9.85
C LEU A 110 -2.82 10.34 10.28
N LEU A 111 -3.93 10.33 11.01
CA LEU A 111 -4.63 11.58 11.38
C LEU A 111 -3.81 12.45 12.31
N THR A 112 -3.09 11.85 13.25
CA THR A 112 -2.22 12.57 14.18
C THR A 112 -1.02 13.16 13.44
N LEU A 113 -0.34 12.37 12.60
CA LEU A 113 0.75 12.86 11.76
C LEU A 113 0.30 14.04 10.91
N ARG A 114 -0.79 13.90 10.16
CA ARG A 114 -1.31 14.96 9.31
C ARG A 114 -1.64 16.23 10.11
N ARG A 115 -2.31 16.09 11.26
CA ARG A 115 -2.67 17.21 12.13
C ARG A 115 -1.44 17.92 12.67
N GLU A 116 -0.47 17.18 13.21
CA GLU A 116 0.69 17.79 13.86
C GLU A 116 1.68 18.40 12.84
N LEU A 117 1.94 17.70 11.75
CA LEU A 117 2.89 18.17 10.74
C LEU A 117 2.32 19.35 9.93
N SER A 118 1.01 19.40 9.70
CA SER A 118 0.37 20.53 8.98
C SER A 118 0.42 21.87 9.73
N LYS A 119 0.65 21.86 11.05
CA LYS A 119 0.89 23.09 11.83
C LYS A 119 2.17 23.81 11.39
N ARG A 120 3.18 23.04 10.93
CA ARG A 120 4.47 23.55 10.47
C ARG A 120 4.50 23.73 8.95
N ASN A 121 3.91 22.80 8.22
CA ASN A 121 3.83 22.83 6.77
C ASN A 121 2.45 22.29 6.30
N PRO A 122 1.56 23.14 5.80
CA PRO A 122 0.24 22.70 5.31
C PRO A 122 0.30 21.64 4.21
N ALA A 123 1.41 21.55 3.48
CA ALA A 123 1.61 20.54 2.43
C ALA A 123 2.12 19.18 2.97
N ALA A 124 2.50 19.08 4.27
CA ALA A 124 2.98 17.81 4.83
C ALA A 124 1.94 16.71 4.68
N LEU A 125 2.34 15.56 4.11
CA LEU A 125 1.48 14.40 3.85
C LEU A 125 0.16 14.76 3.12
N SER A 126 0.19 15.77 2.24
CA SER A 126 -1.01 16.21 1.51
C SER A 126 -1.36 15.32 0.32
N ARG A 127 -0.42 14.51 -0.15
CA ARG A 127 -0.62 13.56 -1.24
C ARG A 127 -0.49 12.13 -0.72
N VAL A 128 -1.58 11.36 -0.84
CA VAL A 128 -1.62 9.97 -0.38
C VAL A 128 -1.80 9.03 -1.57
N HIS A 129 -0.91 8.06 -1.68
CA HIS A 129 -0.94 7.01 -2.67
C HIS A 129 -1.47 5.73 -2.03
N VAL A 130 -2.48 5.14 -2.64
CA VAL A 130 -3.12 3.90 -2.17
C VAL A 130 -3.35 2.94 -3.33
N ALA A 131 -3.39 1.66 -3.04
CA ALA A 131 -3.73 0.65 -4.04
C ALA A 131 -5.20 0.74 -4.46
N ARG A 132 -5.51 0.31 -5.69
CA ARG A 132 -6.89 0.13 -6.12
C ARG A 132 -7.60 -0.82 -5.16
N GLY A 133 -8.79 -0.44 -4.69
CA GLY A 133 -9.56 -1.24 -3.74
C GLY A 133 -9.24 -0.98 -2.27
N PHE A 134 -8.34 -0.06 -1.96
CA PHE A 134 -7.99 0.29 -0.58
C PHE A 134 -9.22 0.62 0.29
N PHE A 135 -10.23 1.27 -0.28
CA PHE A 135 -11.47 1.66 0.40
C PHE A 135 -12.64 0.69 0.14
N TRP A 136 -12.40 -0.47 -0.46
CA TRP A 136 -13.47 -1.45 -0.65
C TRP A 136 -13.94 -2.00 0.70
N PRO A 137 -15.24 -2.29 0.84
CA PRO A 137 -15.76 -2.93 2.04
C PRO A 137 -15.01 -4.23 2.30
N ARG A 138 -14.61 -4.44 3.54
CA ARG A 138 -14.08 -5.74 3.96
C ARG A 138 -15.22 -6.67 4.23
N SER A 139 -15.12 -7.90 3.75
CA SER A 139 -15.98 -8.96 4.26
C SER A 139 -15.69 -9.12 5.75
N PRO A 140 -16.72 -9.26 6.61
CA PRO A 140 -16.47 -9.57 8.00
C PRO A 140 -15.65 -10.87 8.05
N PHE A 141 -14.64 -10.90 8.91
CA PHE A 141 -13.83 -12.11 9.10
C PHE A 141 -14.75 -13.22 9.66
N THR A 142 -15.17 -14.15 8.82
CA THR A 142 -16.08 -15.24 9.18
C THR A 142 -15.35 -16.47 9.70
N GLY A 143 -14.21 -16.31 10.34
CA GLY A 143 -13.46 -17.41 10.94
C GLY A 143 -12.69 -18.28 9.94
N VAL A 144 -11.78 -19.09 10.47
CA VAL A 144 -11.04 -20.11 9.71
C VAL A 144 -12.04 -21.15 9.20
N GLY A 145 -12.28 -21.20 7.88
CA GLY A 145 -13.12 -22.23 7.26
C GLY A 145 -14.29 -21.73 6.41
N ALA A 146 -14.54 -20.46 6.30
CA ALA A 146 -15.51 -19.95 5.32
C ALA A 146 -14.84 -19.87 3.94
N ASP A 147 -14.96 -20.94 3.16
CA ASP A 147 -14.65 -20.95 1.73
C ASP A 147 -15.69 -20.07 1.01
N PRO A 148 -15.31 -18.97 0.35
CA PRO A 148 -16.22 -18.14 -0.42
C PRO A 148 -16.40 -18.76 -1.82
N ASN A 149 -17.09 -19.91 -1.92
CA ASN A 149 -17.60 -20.38 -3.22
C ASN A 149 -18.91 -19.70 -3.57
#